data_2042d26e9216eb6f97c7be2783fc7aed
#
_entry.id   2042d26e9216eb6f97c7be2783fc7aed
#
_cell.length_a   1.000
_cell.length_b   1.000
_cell.length_c   1.000
_cell.angle_alpha   90.00
_cell.angle_beta   90.00
_cell.angle_gamma   90.00
#
_symmetry.space_group_name_H-M   'P 1'
#
loop_
_entity.id
_entity.type
_entity.pdbx_description
1 polymer ?
#
loop_
_entity_poly.entity_id
_entity_poly.type
_entity_poly.pdbx_seq_one_letter_code
_entity_poly.pdbx_strand_id
1 'polypeptide(L)'
;MIHLNIGSNLSSFFGSRYDNIAIAINLLIESKLKISKISNFYETPSYPNQRLPKFLNVGIIVNKNLNLLRELSIKISILLI
;
A
#
# COMPACT_ATOMS: atom_id res chain seq x y z
N MET A 1 -6.18 -14.51 -8.74
CA MET A 1 -5.51 -13.20 -8.90
C MET A 1 -6.16 -12.20 -7.97
N ILE A 2 -5.37 -11.49 -7.18
CA ILE A 2 -5.88 -10.52 -6.21
C ILE A 2 -5.32 -9.15 -6.54
N HIS A 3 -6.19 -8.15 -6.56
CA HIS A 3 -5.80 -6.76 -6.70
C HIS A 3 -5.69 -6.12 -5.32
N LEU A 4 -4.55 -5.51 -5.04
CA LEU A 4 -4.33 -4.70 -3.86
C LEU A 4 -4.13 -3.26 -4.29
N ASN A 5 -4.65 -2.33 -3.51
CA ASN A 5 -4.33 -0.92 -3.67
C ASN A 5 -3.68 -0.43 -2.38
N ILE A 6 -2.49 0.11 -2.48
CA ILE A 6 -1.76 0.66 -1.35
C ILE A 6 -1.77 2.18 -1.48
N GLY A 7 -2.23 2.87 -0.44
CA GLY A 7 -2.28 4.32 -0.43
C GLY A 7 -1.75 4.90 0.88
N SER A 8 -1.18 6.08 0.80
CA SER A 8 -0.71 6.83 1.95
C SER A 8 -0.88 8.33 1.70
N ASN A 9 -1.43 9.06 2.66
CA ASN A 9 -1.63 10.50 2.52
C ASN A 9 -0.82 11.34 3.50
N LEU A 10 -0.18 10.72 4.48
CA LEU A 10 0.60 11.41 5.49
C LEU A 10 1.98 10.78 5.63
N SER A 11 2.98 11.59 5.98
CA SER A 11 4.26 11.06 6.40
C SER A 11 4.10 10.29 7.71
N SER A 12 5.00 9.36 7.95
CA SER A 12 5.02 8.54 9.16
C SER A 12 6.41 8.55 9.80
N PHE A 13 6.55 7.80 10.87
CA PHE A 13 7.86 7.53 11.47
C PHE A 13 8.87 6.98 10.46
N PHE A 14 8.40 6.27 9.44
CA PHE A 14 9.25 5.63 8.43
C PHE A 14 9.63 6.57 7.28
N GLY A 15 9.01 7.75 7.17
CA GLY A 15 9.31 8.72 6.13
C GLY A 15 8.07 9.29 5.43
N SER A 16 8.22 9.64 4.17
CA SER A 16 7.17 10.24 3.34
C SER A 16 6.09 9.23 2.94
N ARG A 17 5.03 9.74 2.26
CA ARG A 17 4.02 8.87 1.62
C ARG A 17 4.66 7.83 0.72
N TYR A 18 5.65 8.23 -0.05
CA TYR A 18 6.38 7.35 -0.95
C TYR A 18 7.10 6.25 -0.18
N ASP A 19 7.81 6.63 0.89
CA ASP A 19 8.54 5.66 1.73
C ASP A 19 7.60 4.65 2.37
N ASN A 20 6.44 5.09 2.84
CA ASN A 20 5.43 4.20 3.41
C ASN A 20 4.99 3.13 2.41
N ILE A 21 4.73 3.53 1.17
CA ILE A 21 4.33 2.60 0.11
C ILE A 21 5.49 1.65 -0.24
N ALA A 22 6.71 2.16 -0.33
CA ALA A 22 7.87 1.34 -0.63
C ALA A 22 8.11 0.27 0.44
N ILE A 23 7.94 0.62 1.72
CA ILE A 23 8.02 -0.34 2.82
C ILE A 23 6.92 -1.41 2.72
N ALA A 24 5.69 -0.99 2.42
CA ALA A 24 4.59 -1.93 2.24
C ALA A 24 4.84 -2.92 1.10
N ILE A 25 5.36 -2.45 -0.02
CA ILE A 25 5.73 -3.31 -1.15
C ILE A 25 6.82 -4.30 -0.74
N ASN A 26 7.84 -3.85 -0.02
CA ASN A 26 8.91 -4.73 0.47
C ASN A 26 8.38 -5.80 1.42
N LEU A 27 7.42 -5.47 2.28
CA LEU A 27 6.76 -6.47 3.14
C LEU A 27 6.03 -7.52 2.33
N LEU A 28 5.37 -7.14 1.25
CA LEU A 28 4.70 -8.08 0.35
C LEU A 28 5.73 -9.03 -0.29
N ILE A 29 6.84 -8.50 -0.77
CA ILE A 29 7.91 -9.29 -1.38
C ILE A 29 8.53 -10.26 -0.37
N GLU A 30 8.85 -9.79 0.83
CA GLU A 30 9.45 -10.61 1.88
C GLU A 30 8.52 -11.73 2.36
N SER A 31 7.21 -11.53 2.25
CA SER A 31 6.20 -12.52 2.64
C SER A 31 6.00 -13.62 1.60
N LYS A 32 6.82 -13.64 0.57
CA LYS A 32 6.75 -14.64 -0.51
C LYS A 32 5.46 -14.59 -1.34
N LEU A 33 4.72 -13.49 -1.28
CA LEU A 33 3.65 -13.23 -2.23
C LEU A 33 4.27 -12.93 -3.59
N LYS A 34 3.79 -13.61 -4.60
CA LYS A 34 4.28 -13.38 -5.95
C LYS A 34 3.55 -12.18 -6.56
N ILE A 35 4.26 -11.09 -6.72
CA ILE A 35 3.74 -9.89 -7.37
C ILE A 35 3.84 -10.07 -8.88
N SER A 36 2.70 -9.98 -9.57
CA SER A 36 2.63 -10.10 -11.03
C SER A 36 2.79 -8.75 -11.72
N LYS A 37 2.17 -7.70 -11.17
CA LYS A 37 2.22 -6.36 -11.75
C LYS A 37 2.15 -5.29 -10.67
N ILE A 38 2.81 -4.17 -10.93
CA ILE A 38 2.75 -2.96 -10.12
C ILE A 38 2.41 -1.81 -11.06
N SER A 39 1.41 -1.01 -10.72
CA SER A 39 1.05 0.17 -11.50
C SER A 39 2.04 1.31 -11.29
N ASN A 40 1.91 2.37 -12.10
CA ASN A 40 2.52 3.65 -11.79
C ASN A 40 1.86 4.24 -10.53
N PHE A 41 2.58 5.12 -9.85
CA PHE A 41 2.00 5.90 -8.76
C PHE A 41 0.97 6.88 -9.31
N TYR A 42 -0.11 7.11 -8.55
CA TYR A 42 -1.12 8.10 -8.87
C TYR A 42 -1.68 8.73 -7.60
N GLU A 43 -2.18 9.95 -7.71
CA GLU A 43 -2.73 10.66 -6.57
C GLU A 43 -4.25 10.71 -6.62
N THR A 44 -4.88 10.61 -5.44
CA THR A 44 -6.33 10.76 -5.29
C THR A 44 -6.65 11.70 -4.14
N PRO A 45 -7.77 12.47 -4.22
CA PRO A 45 -8.20 13.32 -3.13
C PRO A 45 -8.56 12.51 -1.89
N SER A 46 -8.40 13.12 -0.72
CA SER A 46 -8.92 12.56 0.53
C SER A 46 -10.40 12.88 0.66
N TYR A 47 -11.20 11.89 1.05
CA TYR A 47 -12.63 12.06 1.31
C TYR A 47 -12.96 11.71 2.75
N PRO A 48 -13.95 12.39 3.33
CA PRO A 48 -14.76 13.47 2.75
C PRO A 48 -14.07 14.85 2.73
N ASN A 49 -12.94 15.00 3.42
CA ASN A 49 -12.27 16.29 3.56
C ASN A 49 -11.14 16.44 2.53
N GLN A 50 -11.42 17.14 1.44
CA GLN A 50 -10.47 17.39 0.36
C GLN A 50 -9.35 18.39 0.73
N ARG A 51 -9.41 19.02 1.91
CA ARG A 51 -8.32 19.87 2.41
C ARG A 51 -7.16 19.08 2.96
N LEU A 52 -7.39 17.79 3.28
CA LEU A 52 -6.32 16.90 3.71
C LEU A 52 -5.38 16.58 2.53
N PRO A 53 -4.11 16.27 2.81
CA PRO A 53 -3.18 15.87 1.75
C PRO A 53 -3.74 14.73 0.91
N LYS A 54 -3.47 14.79 -0.39
CA LYS A 54 -3.87 13.73 -1.32
C LYS A 54 -3.20 12.42 -0.98
N PHE A 55 -3.90 11.33 -1.26
CA PHE A 55 -3.29 10.00 -1.23
C PHE A 55 -2.36 9.81 -2.40
N LEU A 56 -1.18 9.26 -2.11
CA LEU A 56 -0.34 8.63 -3.12
C LEU A 56 -0.71 7.15 -3.15
N ASN A 57 -0.95 6.58 -4.32
CA ASN A 57 -1.46 5.23 -4.48
C ASN A 57 -0.62 4.43 -5.47
N VAL A 58 -0.64 3.12 -5.30
CA VAL A 58 -0.15 2.17 -6.28
C VAL A 58 -1.04 0.93 -6.28
N GLY A 59 -1.35 0.42 -7.47
CA GLY A 59 -2.09 -0.83 -7.63
C GLY A 59 -1.13 -2.00 -7.82
N ILE A 60 -1.42 -3.12 -7.18
CA ILE A 60 -0.60 -4.32 -7.23
C ILE A 60 -1.48 -5.52 -7.53
N ILE A 61 -1.01 -6.40 -8.42
CA ILE A 61 -1.65 -7.68 -8.68
C ILE A 61 -0.74 -8.77 -8.11
N VAL A 62 -1.30 -9.60 -7.23
CA VAL A 62 -0.58 -10.68 -6.58
C VAL A 62 -1.25 -12.02 -6.81
N ASN A 63 -0.47 -13.10 -6.71
CA ASN A 63 -1.00 -14.45 -6.68
C ASN A 63 -1.67 -14.71 -5.34
N LYS A 64 -2.73 -15.53 -5.39
CA LYS A 64 -3.62 -15.74 -4.27
C LYS A 64 -2.99 -16.55 -3.15
N ASN A 65 -2.92 -15.96 -1.95
CA ASN A 65 -2.75 -16.67 -0.69
C ASN A 65 -3.49 -15.88 0.39
N LEU A 66 -4.72 -16.29 0.70
CA LEU A 66 -5.61 -15.54 1.60
C LEU A 66 -5.07 -15.43 3.03
N ASN A 67 -4.39 -16.45 3.55
CA ASN A 67 -3.85 -16.41 4.90
C ASN A 67 -2.72 -15.39 5.02
N LEU A 68 -1.79 -15.39 4.06
CA LEU A 68 -0.72 -14.39 4.03
C LEU A 68 -1.27 -12.98 3.87
N LEU A 69 -2.30 -12.79 3.06
CA LEU A 69 -2.90 -11.47 2.86
C LEU A 69 -3.54 -10.93 4.13
N ARG A 70 -4.15 -11.77 4.95
CA ARG A 70 -4.71 -11.34 6.24
C ARG A 70 -3.65 -10.82 7.19
N GLU A 71 -2.53 -11.53 7.31
CA GLU A 71 -1.42 -11.09 8.16
C GLU A 71 -0.81 -9.79 7.67
N LEU A 72 -0.62 -9.67 6.35
CA LEU A 72 -0.02 -8.50 5.74
C LEU A 72 -0.90 -7.27 5.81
N SER A 73 -2.22 -7.41 5.72
CA SER A 73 -3.12 -6.26 5.77
C SER A 73 -3.03 -5.54 7.11
N ILE A 74 -2.80 -6.26 8.22
CA ILE A 74 -2.58 -5.65 9.52
C ILE A 74 -1.27 -4.85 9.54
N LYS A 75 -0.19 -5.42 9.03
CA LYS A 75 1.13 -4.76 8.98
C LYS A 75 1.11 -3.53 8.09
N ILE A 76 0.49 -3.61 6.93
CA ILE A 76 0.36 -2.50 5.99
C ILE A 76 -0.47 -1.38 6.61
N SER A 77 -1.57 -1.70 7.29
CA SER A 77 -2.40 -0.71 7.98
C SER A 77 -1.62 0.08 9.03
N ILE A 78 -0.73 -0.58 9.77
CA ILE A 78 0.13 0.09 10.76
C ILE A 78 1.08 1.08 10.08
N LEU A 79 1.62 0.73 8.91
CA LEU A 79 2.55 1.58 8.18
C LEU A 79 1.89 2.79 7.53
N LEU A 80 0.61 2.70 7.18
CA LEU A 80 -0.11 3.72 6.41
C LEU A 80 -0.94 4.69 7.27
N ILE A 81 -1.02 4.45 8.56
CA ILE A 81 -1.76 5.33 9.49
C ILE A 81 -1.02 6.66 9.76
#